data_8f8b01d5f3b497774010dcc872a0ab58
#
_entry.id   8f8b01d5f3b497774010dcc872a0ab58
#
_cell.length_a   1.000
_cell.length_b   1.000
_cell.length_c   1.000
_cell.angle_alpha   90.00
_cell.angle_beta   90.00
_cell.angle_gamma   90.00
#
_symmetry.space_group_name_H-M   'P 1'
#
loop_
_entity.id
_entity.type
_entity.pdbx_description
1 polymer ?
#
loop_
_entity_poly.entity_id
_entity_poly.type
_entity_poly.pdbx_seq_one_letter_code
_entity_poly.pdbx_strand_id
1 'polypeptide(L)'
;MTQELWRCGPFDFDLRDEPVIMGILNVTPDSFSDGGEHNALPDALAWAEKMRGDGARIIDVGGESTRPGATEVPLEEERSRVIPVVKALAKEGFCVSVDTSRPEIMLEAAEAGAAILNDVRAFERPGALEAAASTKLGLVIMHQGPFDPEKDVVEDAFRYLGRREEALLAAGVESERIAWDPGFGFGKTLEQNFEVLAASGRFLASGRPLLAALSRKGSLGRFTGRKNPHERAAASVAGALLAAERGARILRVHDVRETSDALAVLKAFGQADIRIDARGRS
;
A
#
# COMPACT_ATOMS: atom_id res chain seq x y z
N MET A 1 7.49 20.84 -1.09
CA MET A 1 8.54 19.89 -1.52
C MET A 1 8.06 18.54 -1.06
N THR A 2 7.90 17.57 -1.96
CA THR A 2 7.55 16.20 -1.60
C THR A 2 8.67 15.58 -0.77
N GLN A 3 8.33 14.83 0.26
CA GLN A 3 9.31 14.10 1.05
C GLN A 3 10.01 13.07 0.17
N GLU A 4 11.32 13.20 0.06
CA GLU A 4 12.15 12.36 -0.81
C GLU A 4 12.56 11.05 -0.14
N LEU A 5 12.54 11.01 1.19
CA LEU A 5 12.95 9.87 2.00
C LEU A 5 11.78 9.37 2.84
N TRP A 6 11.47 8.09 2.75
CA TRP A 6 10.51 7.40 3.62
C TRP A 6 11.25 6.41 4.52
N ARG A 7 11.18 6.64 5.83
CA ARG A 7 11.86 5.81 6.84
C ARG A 7 10.96 4.70 7.34
N CYS A 8 11.44 3.46 7.23
CA CYS A 8 10.68 2.26 7.54
C CYS A 8 11.53 1.31 8.41
N GLY A 9 11.67 1.61 9.70
CA GLY A 9 12.51 0.82 10.60
C GLY A 9 13.97 0.79 10.12
N PRO A 10 14.52 -0.38 9.77
CA PRO A 10 15.89 -0.51 9.27
C PRO A 10 16.04 -0.16 7.78
N PHE A 11 14.96 0.18 7.08
CA PHE A 11 14.95 0.49 5.66
C PHE A 11 14.64 1.97 5.41
N ASP A 12 15.38 2.56 4.48
CA ASP A 12 15.14 3.89 3.95
C ASP A 12 14.84 3.80 2.46
N PHE A 13 13.74 4.41 2.02
CA PHE A 13 13.35 4.46 0.61
C PHE A 13 13.55 5.88 0.08
N ASP A 14 14.49 6.03 -0.86
CA ASP A 14 14.60 7.21 -1.69
C ASP A 14 13.52 7.13 -2.78
N LEU A 15 12.57 8.06 -2.73
CA LEU A 15 11.38 8.08 -3.59
C LEU A 15 11.45 9.15 -4.69
N ARG A 16 12.63 9.76 -4.92
CA ARG A 16 12.82 10.83 -5.90
C ARG A 16 12.60 10.36 -7.33
N ASP A 17 13.24 9.27 -7.69
CA ASP A 17 13.35 8.86 -9.08
C ASP A 17 12.29 7.85 -9.51
N GLU A 18 11.99 6.86 -8.68
CA GLU A 18 11.13 5.75 -9.07
C GLU A 18 10.13 5.37 -7.98
N PRO A 19 8.90 4.97 -8.34
CA PRO A 19 7.99 4.35 -7.41
C PRO A 19 8.53 3.02 -6.88
N VAL A 20 8.24 2.75 -5.61
CA VAL A 20 8.52 1.48 -4.94
C VAL A 20 7.32 0.55 -5.11
N ILE A 21 7.56 -0.69 -5.51
CA ILE A 21 6.51 -1.71 -5.58
C ILE A 21 6.39 -2.41 -4.22
N MET A 22 5.17 -2.39 -3.68
CA MET A 22 4.73 -3.12 -2.50
C MET A 22 3.87 -4.31 -2.97
N GLY A 23 4.42 -5.51 -2.90
CA GLY A 23 3.73 -6.74 -3.29
C GLY A 23 2.78 -7.23 -2.21
N ILE A 24 1.53 -7.55 -2.58
CA ILE A 24 0.49 -8.02 -1.67
C ILE A 24 0.65 -9.52 -1.40
N LEU A 25 0.80 -9.88 -0.12
CA LEU A 25 0.83 -11.26 0.36
C LEU A 25 -0.31 -11.51 1.33
N ASN A 26 -1.44 -12.00 0.83
CA ASN A 26 -2.56 -12.40 1.68
C ASN A 26 -2.29 -13.79 2.28
N VAL A 27 -2.31 -13.88 3.61
CA VAL A 27 -2.15 -15.14 4.35
C VAL A 27 -3.50 -15.61 4.91
N THR A 28 -4.52 -15.61 4.03
CA THR A 28 -5.86 -16.12 4.34
C THR A 28 -6.00 -17.59 3.91
N PRO A 29 -6.91 -18.39 4.49
CA PRO A 29 -7.09 -19.80 4.14
C PRO A 29 -7.28 -20.04 2.64
N ASP A 30 -7.97 -19.13 1.96
CA ASP A 30 -8.23 -19.22 0.51
C ASP A 30 -7.01 -18.88 -0.36
N SER A 31 -5.97 -18.29 0.21
CA SER A 31 -4.80 -17.83 -0.56
C SER A 31 -3.83 -18.97 -0.89
N PHE A 32 -3.87 -20.07 -0.13
CA PHE A 32 -2.99 -21.22 -0.27
C PHE A 32 -3.78 -22.55 -0.27
N SER A 33 -4.99 -22.56 -0.83
CA SER A 33 -5.97 -23.62 -0.72
C SER A 33 -5.61 -24.98 -1.36
N ASP A 34 -4.53 -25.04 -2.14
CA ASP A 34 -4.13 -26.29 -2.81
C ASP A 34 -3.23 -27.21 -1.97
N GLY A 35 -2.78 -26.79 -0.77
CA GLY A 35 -1.76 -27.52 0.00
C GLY A 35 -2.07 -27.84 1.46
N GLY A 36 -3.20 -27.41 2.00
CA GLY A 36 -3.55 -27.62 3.43
C GLY A 36 -2.75 -26.70 4.40
N GLU A 37 -3.16 -26.65 5.69
CA GLU A 37 -2.59 -25.77 6.72
C GLU A 37 -1.07 -25.91 6.94
N HIS A 38 -0.48 -27.03 6.56
CA HIS A 38 0.95 -27.33 6.79
C HIS A 38 1.90 -26.71 5.77
N ASN A 39 1.42 -26.20 4.62
CA ASN A 39 2.27 -25.62 3.57
C ASN A 39 2.19 -24.08 3.48
N ALA A 40 1.33 -23.44 4.27
CA ALA A 40 1.08 -22.01 4.16
C ALA A 40 2.34 -21.13 4.35
N LEU A 41 3.24 -21.48 5.27
CA LEU A 41 4.46 -20.70 5.51
C LEU A 41 5.51 -20.87 4.40
N PRO A 42 5.89 -22.10 3.98
CA PRO A 42 6.77 -22.29 2.83
C PRO A 42 6.27 -21.65 1.53
N ASP A 43 4.96 -21.75 1.27
CA ASP A 43 4.34 -21.17 0.08
C ASP A 43 4.36 -19.63 0.13
N ALA A 44 4.11 -19.04 1.30
CA ALA A 44 4.21 -17.60 1.51
C ALA A 44 5.65 -17.09 1.28
N LEU A 45 6.67 -17.82 1.77
CA LEU A 45 8.07 -17.48 1.53
C LEU A 45 8.44 -17.60 0.07
N ALA A 46 8.07 -18.68 -0.61
CA ALA A 46 8.32 -18.88 -2.02
C ALA A 46 7.65 -17.78 -2.87
N TRP A 47 6.43 -17.39 -2.53
CA TRP A 47 5.72 -16.31 -3.22
C TRP A 47 6.37 -14.96 -2.98
N ALA A 48 6.78 -14.65 -1.75
CA ALA A 48 7.51 -13.42 -1.44
C ALA A 48 8.84 -13.34 -2.20
N GLU A 49 9.58 -14.45 -2.29
CA GLU A 49 10.82 -14.54 -3.06
C GLU A 49 10.56 -14.29 -4.55
N LYS A 50 9.51 -14.87 -5.11
CA LYS A 50 9.08 -14.59 -6.47
C LYS A 50 8.77 -13.12 -6.66
N MET A 51 7.99 -12.49 -5.78
CA MET A 51 7.67 -11.07 -5.86
C MET A 51 8.94 -10.19 -5.77
N ARG A 52 9.91 -10.55 -4.91
CA ARG A 52 11.23 -9.88 -4.83
C ARG A 52 11.99 -9.98 -6.16
N GLY A 53 12.03 -11.17 -6.75
CA GLY A 53 12.64 -11.40 -8.06
C GLY A 53 11.94 -10.66 -9.20
N ASP A 54 10.65 -10.44 -9.10
CA ASP A 54 9.81 -9.68 -10.03
C ASP A 54 9.89 -8.15 -9.82
N GLY A 55 10.58 -7.65 -8.76
CA GLY A 55 10.83 -6.24 -8.53
C GLY A 55 10.12 -5.62 -7.32
N ALA A 56 9.41 -6.39 -6.48
CA ALA A 56 8.88 -5.88 -5.21
C ALA A 56 10.01 -5.56 -4.24
N ARG A 57 9.96 -4.39 -3.64
CA ARG A 57 10.90 -3.96 -2.57
C ARG A 57 10.29 -4.06 -1.19
N ILE A 58 8.97 -4.15 -1.10
CA ILE A 58 8.20 -4.29 0.14
C ILE A 58 7.24 -5.46 -0.06
N ILE A 59 7.10 -6.31 0.94
CA ILE A 59 6.08 -7.38 0.99
C ILE A 59 5.05 -7.00 2.05
N ASP A 60 3.80 -6.82 1.65
CA ASP A 60 2.72 -6.40 2.53
C ASP A 60 1.87 -7.61 2.92
N VAL A 61 2.01 -8.03 4.18
CA VAL A 61 1.39 -9.24 4.74
C VAL A 61 0.07 -8.87 5.39
N GLY A 62 -1.04 -9.48 4.91
CA GLY A 62 -2.37 -9.29 5.47
C GLY A 62 -3.03 -10.60 5.87
N GLY A 63 -3.46 -10.72 7.13
CA GLY A 63 -4.15 -11.90 7.69
C GLY A 63 -5.68 -11.83 7.63
N GLU A 64 -6.21 -10.65 7.33
CA GLU A 64 -7.63 -10.36 7.23
C GLU A 64 -7.97 -9.77 5.86
N SER A 65 -9.12 -10.13 5.32
CA SER A 65 -9.61 -9.48 4.09
C SER A 65 -10.22 -8.13 4.42
N THR A 66 -9.64 -7.06 3.92
CA THR A 66 -10.17 -5.68 4.06
C THR A 66 -11.22 -5.33 2.98
N ARG A 67 -11.71 -6.32 2.22
CA ARG A 67 -12.75 -6.11 1.19
C ARG A 67 -14.08 -5.74 1.84
N PRO A 68 -14.90 -4.88 1.18
CA PRO A 68 -16.25 -4.57 1.68
C PRO A 68 -17.07 -5.84 1.94
N GLY A 69 -17.63 -5.95 3.15
CA GLY A 69 -18.43 -7.11 3.57
C GLY A 69 -17.64 -8.32 4.09
N ALA A 70 -16.33 -8.22 4.19
CA ALA A 70 -15.55 -9.27 4.86
C ALA A 70 -15.86 -9.29 6.37
N THR A 71 -15.93 -10.48 6.94
CA THR A 71 -16.09 -10.67 8.38
C THR A 71 -14.74 -10.45 9.06
N GLU A 72 -14.74 -9.70 10.16
CA GLU A 72 -13.53 -9.50 10.97
C GLU A 72 -13.07 -10.84 11.54
N VAL A 73 -11.80 -11.16 11.38
CA VAL A 73 -11.18 -12.39 11.85
C VAL A 73 -10.89 -12.27 13.35
N PRO A 74 -11.04 -13.32 14.18
CA PRO A 74 -10.61 -13.30 15.58
C PRO A 74 -9.12 -12.94 15.71
N LEU A 75 -8.76 -12.22 16.80
CA LEU A 75 -7.38 -11.78 17.05
C LEU A 75 -6.35 -12.91 16.97
N GLU A 76 -6.65 -14.04 17.64
CA GLU A 76 -5.75 -15.20 17.66
C GLU A 76 -5.55 -15.84 16.30
N GLU A 77 -6.58 -15.78 15.47
CA GLU A 77 -6.53 -16.31 14.11
C GLU A 77 -5.66 -15.39 13.22
N GLU A 78 -5.85 -14.06 13.27
CA GLU A 78 -4.98 -13.11 12.56
C GLU A 78 -3.52 -13.26 13.02
N ARG A 79 -3.30 -13.32 14.35
CA ARG A 79 -1.97 -13.53 14.95
C ARG A 79 -1.28 -14.78 14.40
N SER A 80 -2.00 -15.91 14.41
CA SER A 80 -1.45 -17.20 13.96
C SER A 80 -1.07 -17.22 12.49
N ARG A 81 -1.75 -16.43 11.66
CA ARG A 81 -1.49 -16.29 10.22
C ARG A 81 -0.32 -15.34 9.94
N VAL A 82 -0.32 -14.16 10.57
CA VAL A 82 0.56 -13.04 10.23
C VAL A 82 1.95 -13.18 10.87
N ILE A 83 2.01 -13.38 12.18
CA ILE A 83 3.27 -13.26 12.93
C ILE A 83 4.34 -14.27 12.48
N PRO A 84 4.03 -15.57 12.24
CA PRO A 84 5.03 -16.53 11.75
C PRO A 84 5.61 -16.13 10.39
N VAL A 85 4.77 -15.60 9.47
CA VAL A 85 5.19 -15.18 8.13
C VAL A 85 6.07 -13.93 8.22
N VAL A 86 5.66 -12.92 9.00
CA VAL A 86 6.46 -11.70 9.24
C VAL A 86 7.85 -12.06 9.76
N LYS A 87 7.92 -12.90 10.81
CA LYS A 87 9.18 -13.33 11.41
C LYS A 87 10.10 -14.04 10.42
N ALA A 88 9.53 -14.91 9.60
CA ALA A 88 10.30 -15.67 8.61
C ALA A 88 10.83 -14.75 7.49
N LEU A 89 9.98 -13.88 6.95
CA LEU A 89 10.38 -12.92 5.92
C LEU A 89 11.42 -11.92 6.42
N ALA A 90 11.24 -11.36 7.63
CA ALA A 90 12.19 -10.44 8.23
C ALA A 90 13.58 -11.11 8.41
N LYS A 91 13.61 -12.38 8.82
CA LYS A 91 14.87 -13.16 8.95
C LYS A 91 15.61 -13.32 7.62
N GLU A 92 14.86 -13.43 6.50
CA GLU A 92 15.43 -13.51 5.14
C GLU A 92 15.74 -12.11 4.54
N GLY A 93 15.67 -11.04 5.36
CA GLY A 93 16.04 -9.68 4.97
C GLY A 93 15.01 -8.95 4.11
N PHE A 94 13.75 -9.39 4.10
CA PHE A 94 12.68 -8.66 3.41
C PHE A 94 12.28 -7.40 4.19
N CYS A 95 11.94 -6.33 3.48
CA CYS A 95 11.19 -5.23 4.05
C CYS A 95 9.72 -5.65 4.15
N VAL A 96 9.25 -5.94 5.36
CA VAL A 96 7.90 -6.45 5.61
C VAL A 96 6.99 -5.33 6.08
N SER A 97 5.89 -5.14 5.37
CA SER A 97 4.72 -4.35 5.79
C SER A 97 3.66 -5.28 6.36
N VAL A 98 2.94 -4.84 7.38
CA VAL A 98 1.82 -5.60 7.97
C VAL A 98 0.55 -4.80 7.83
N ASP A 99 -0.43 -5.36 7.08
CA ASP A 99 -1.77 -4.79 6.88
C ASP A 99 -2.66 -5.25 8.04
N THR A 100 -2.78 -4.41 9.06
CA THR A 100 -3.59 -4.67 10.26
C THR A 100 -4.06 -3.37 10.92
N SER A 101 -5.22 -3.44 11.60
CA SER A 101 -5.71 -2.34 12.44
C SER A 101 -5.67 -2.68 13.94
N ARG A 102 -5.09 -3.82 14.33
CA ARG A 102 -5.07 -4.30 15.72
C ARG A 102 -3.77 -3.90 16.41
N PRO A 103 -3.83 -3.14 17.52
CA PRO A 103 -2.63 -2.71 18.23
C PRO A 103 -1.77 -3.89 18.72
N GLU A 104 -2.38 -5.00 19.11
CA GLU A 104 -1.69 -6.21 19.55
C GLU A 104 -0.83 -6.79 18.42
N ILE A 105 -1.41 -6.91 17.21
CA ILE A 105 -0.69 -7.41 16.03
C ILE A 105 0.41 -6.42 15.60
N MET A 106 0.15 -5.10 15.69
CA MET A 106 1.16 -4.06 15.38
C MET A 106 2.41 -4.22 16.24
N LEU A 107 2.25 -4.40 17.55
CA LEU A 107 3.37 -4.57 18.49
C LEU A 107 4.11 -5.89 18.25
N GLU A 108 3.40 -6.99 18.12
CA GLU A 108 3.99 -8.29 17.86
C GLU A 108 4.70 -8.35 16.51
N ALA A 109 4.15 -7.69 15.47
CA ALA A 109 4.79 -7.58 14.17
C ALA A 109 6.09 -6.78 14.25
N ALA A 110 6.12 -5.69 15.03
CA ALA A 110 7.34 -4.92 15.26
C ALA A 110 8.43 -5.79 15.93
N GLU A 111 8.07 -6.57 16.96
CA GLU A 111 8.97 -7.51 17.62
C GLU A 111 9.43 -8.64 16.68
N ALA A 112 8.58 -9.06 15.76
CA ALA A 112 8.88 -10.07 14.75
C ALA A 112 9.78 -9.56 13.61
N GLY A 113 10.03 -8.24 13.55
CA GLY A 113 10.93 -7.62 12.57
C GLY A 113 10.24 -6.96 11.38
N ALA A 114 8.95 -6.64 11.50
CA ALA A 114 8.27 -5.79 10.51
C ALA A 114 8.96 -4.44 10.38
N ALA A 115 8.86 -3.83 9.22
CA ALA A 115 9.42 -2.51 8.90
C ALA A 115 8.34 -1.43 8.72
N ILE A 116 7.10 -1.83 8.41
CA ILE A 116 5.99 -0.93 8.09
C ILE A 116 4.71 -1.46 8.73
N LEU A 117 3.88 -0.54 9.26
CA LEU A 117 2.49 -0.77 9.64
C LEU A 117 1.60 -0.09 8.60
N ASN A 118 0.74 -0.87 7.95
CA ASN A 118 -0.23 -0.41 6.98
C ASN A 118 -1.63 -0.55 7.58
N ASP A 119 -2.27 0.57 7.96
CA ASP A 119 -3.55 0.51 8.62
C ASP A 119 -4.65 1.21 7.82
N VAL A 120 -5.59 0.40 7.30
CA VAL A 120 -6.77 0.89 6.56
C VAL A 120 -7.70 1.78 7.40
N ARG A 121 -7.55 1.76 8.75
CA ARG A 121 -8.28 2.62 9.68
C ARG A 121 -7.44 3.79 10.19
N ALA A 122 -6.27 4.04 9.59
CA ALA A 122 -5.39 5.16 9.92
C ALA A 122 -5.12 5.30 11.43
N PHE A 123 -4.92 4.19 12.13
CA PHE A 123 -4.65 4.11 13.56
C PHE A 123 -5.74 4.73 14.45
N GLU A 124 -7.02 4.64 14.03
CA GLU A 124 -8.16 5.10 14.83
C GLU A 124 -8.67 4.07 15.84
N ARG A 125 -8.29 2.80 15.69
CA ARG A 125 -8.68 1.77 16.66
C ARG A 125 -8.05 2.10 18.02
N PRO A 126 -8.79 1.94 19.14
CA PRO A 126 -8.22 2.18 20.48
C PRO A 126 -6.90 1.45 20.70
N GLY A 127 -5.85 2.15 21.12
CA GLY A 127 -4.50 1.62 21.31
C GLY A 127 -3.62 1.57 20.06
N ALA A 128 -4.17 1.72 18.85
CA ALA A 128 -3.40 1.64 17.61
C ALA A 128 -2.44 2.83 17.41
N LEU A 129 -2.87 4.03 17.80
CA LEU A 129 -2.04 5.23 17.77
C LEU A 129 -0.81 5.08 18.68
N GLU A 130 -1.04 4.64 19.90
CA GLU A 130 0.00 4.41 20.90
C GLU A 130 0.96 3.29 20.46
N ALA A 131 0.41 2.20 19.90
CA ALA A 131 1.22 1.11 19.34
C ALA A 131 2.12 1.62 18.21
N ALA A 132 1.59 2.37 17.25
CA ALA A 132 2.37 2.95 16.15
C ALA A 132 3.45 3.91 16.64
N ALA A 133 3.11 4.79 17.61
CA ALA A 133 4.05 5.76 18.18
C ALA A 133 5.18 5.11 18.99
N SER A 134 4.93 3.96 19.62
CA SER A 134 5.95 3.22 20.40
C SER A 134 6.99 2.53 19.53
N THR A 135 6.73 2.37 18.21
CA THR A 135 7.65 1.74 17.26
C THR A 135 8.49 2.78 16.50
N LYS A 136 9.44 2.31 15.68
CA LYS A 136 10.18 3.11 14.70
C LYS A 136 9.83 2.72 13.25
N LEU A 137 8.74 2.01 13.06
CA LEU A 137 8.30 1.50 11.76
C LEU A 137 7.76 2.63 10.87
N GLY A 138 7.82 2.44 9.55
CA GLY A 138 7.07 3.25 8.59
C GLY A 138 5.57 3.05 8.80
N LEU A 139 4.79 4.10 8.54
CA LEU A 139 3.35 4.09 8.77
C LEU A 139 2.62 4.48 7.49
N VAL A 140 1.60 3.70 7.12
CA VAL A 140 0.67 4.07 6.06
C VAL A 140 -0.68 4.36 6.68
N ILE A 141 -1.19 5.57 6.47
CA ILE A 141 -2.53 5.99 6.88
C ILE A 141 -3.44 6.05 5.66
N MET A 142 -4.64 5.46 5.77
CA MET A 142 -5.56 5.38 4.67
C MET A 142 -6.90 6.06 4.95
N HIS A 143 -7.43 6.73 3.92
CA HIS A 143 -8.77 7.31 3.96
C HIS A 143 -9.84 6.29 3.55
N GLN A 144 -10.80 6.03 4.44
CA GLN A 144 -11.93 5.13 4.18
C GLN A 144 -13.28 5.78 4.45
N GLY A 145 -14.31 5.31 3.72
CA GLY A 145 -15.70 5.77 3.85
C GLY A 145 -16.46 5.18 5.04
N PRO A 146 -17.75 5.51 5.15
CA PRO A 146 -18.63 5.99 4.08
C PRO A 146 -18.49 7.49 3.78
N PHE A 147 -18.71 7.88 2.52
CA PHE A 147 -18.63 9.27 2.06
C PHE A 147 -19.98 9.74 1.53
N ASP A 148 -20.27 11.02 1.77
CA ASP A 148 -21.36 11.72 1.14
C ASP A 148 -21.03 11.90 -0.37
N PRO A 149 -21.81 11.31 -1.29
CA PRO A 149 -21.53 11.41 -2.72
C PRO A 149 -21.63 12.84 -3.28
N GLU A 150 -22.24 13.77 -2.55
CA GLU A 150 -22.37 15.18 -2.95
C GLU A 150 -21.19 16.05 -2.50
N LYS A 151 -20.28 15.50 -1.67
CA LYS A 151 -19.08 16.21 -1.21
C LYS A 151 -17.89 15.95 -2.10
N ASP A 152 -16.96 16.93 -2.15
CA ASP A 152 -15.64 16.76 -2.78
C ASP A 152 -14.84 15.69 -2.03
N VAL A 153 -14.78 14.50 -2.61
CA VAL A 153 -14.10 13.33 -2.03
C VAL A 153 -12.58 13.54 -1.91
N VAL A 154 -12.01 14.36 -2.78
CA VAL A 154 -10.57 14.64 -2.78
C VAL A 154 -10.22 15.55 -1.61
N GLU A 155 -11.04 16.59 -1.39
CA GLU A 155 -10.88 17.50 -0.27
C GLU A 155 -11.15 16.80 1.07
N ASP A 156 -12.16 15.92 1.12
CA ASP A 156 -12.47 15.13 2.30
C ASP A 156 -11.31 14.18 2.67
N ALA A 157 -10.77 13.47 1.68
CA ALA A 157 -9.62 12.60 1.87
C ALA A 157 -8.39 13.37 2.34
N PHE A 158 -8.12 14.53 1.74
CA PHE A 158 -6.98 15.38 2.11
C PHE A 158 -7.09 15.84 3.57
N ARG A 159 -8.25 16.36 3.98
CA ARG A 159 -8.46 16.81 5.36
C ARG A 159 -8.42 15.68 6.37
N TYR A 160 -9.00 14.52 6.03
CA TYR A 160 -8.98 13.36 6.90
C TYR A 160 -7.54 12.90 7.16
N LEU A 161 -6.77 12.67 6.10
CA LEU A 161 -5.37 12.23 6.22
C LEU A 161 -4.53 13.25 6.99
N GLY A 162 -4.75 14.56 6.76
CA GLY A 162 -4.09 15.62 7.51
C GLY A 162 -4.37 15.54 9.02
N ARG A 163 -5.63 15.37 9.43
CA ARG A 163 -5.98 15.20 10.87
C ARG A 163 -5.35 13.94 11.47
N ARG A 164 -5.29 12.82 10.70
CA ARG A 164 -4.66 11.59 11.19
C ARG A 164 -3.16 11.73 11.34
N GLU A 165 -2.52 12.42 10.41
CA GLU A 165 -1.10 12.77 10.52
C GLU A 165 -0.84 13.67 11.73
N GLU A 166 -1.63 14.73 11.93
CA GLU A 166 -1.50 15.61 13.10
C GLU A 166 -1.57 14.83 14.42
N ALA A 167 -2.46 13.84 14.51
CA ALA A 167 -2.56 12.98 15.70
C ALA A 167 -1.29 12.13 15.91
N LEU A 168 -0.73 11.56 14.84
CA LEU A 168 0.53 10.79 14.90
C LEU A 168 1.71 11.67 15.29
N LEU A 169 1.84 12.85 14.70
CA LEU A 169 2.89 13.81 15.04
C LEU A 169 2.79 14.26 16.51
N ALA A 170 1.58 14.52 16.99
CA ALA A 170 1.33 14.87 18.40
C ALA A 170 1.68 13.73 19.35
N ALA A 171 1.58 12.47 18.92
CA ALA A 171 2.03 11.29 19.64
C ALA A 171 3.55 11.03 19.54
N GLY A 172 4.32 11.90 18.85
CA GLY A 172 5.77 11.83 18.74
C GLY A 172 6.29 11.00 17.57
N VAL A 173 5.44 10.65 16.60
CA VAL A 173 5.88 10.01 15.36
C VAL A 173 6.63 11.01 14.49
N GLU A 174 7.78 10.61 13.96
CA GLU A 174 8.54 11.44 13.03
C GLU A 174 7.82 11.48 11.65
N SER A 175 7.77 12.67 11.06
CA SER A 175 7.06 12.92 9.81
C SER A 175 7.56 12.06 8.64
N GLU A 176 8.86 11.75 8.64
CA GLU A 176 9.54 10.95 7.62
C GLU A 176 9.08 9.48 7.58
N ARG A 177 8.36 9.06 8.61
CA ARG A 177 7.82 7.70 8.70
C ARG A 177 6.43 7.55 8.07
N ILE A 178 5.73 8.65 7.79
CA ILE A 178 4.32 8.64 7.41
C ILE A 178 4.16 8.70 5.88
N ALA A 179 3.37 7.78 5.34
CA ALA A 179 2.88 7.78 3.96
C ALA A 179 1.34 7.85 3.94
N TRP A 180 0.78 8.49 2.91
CA TRP A 180 -0.65 8.69 2.72
C TRP A 180 -1.22 7.76 1.67
N ASP A 181 -2.35 7.10 1.96
CA ASP A 181 -3.17 6.37 0.98
C ASP A 181 -4.56 7.03 0.89
N PRO A 182 -4.96 7.57 -0.25
CA PRO A 182 -6.28 8.16 -0.42
C PRO A 182 -7.41 7.12 -0.47
N GLY A 183 -7.11 5.83 -0.35
CA GLY A 183 -8.07 4.75 -0.12
C GLY A 183 -8.95 4.44 -1.33
N PHE A 184 -8.36 4.06 -2.46
CA PHE A 184 -9.11 3.59 -3.62
C PHE A 184 -9.95 2.37 -3.29
N GLY A 185 -11.25 2.41 -3.64
CA GLY A 185 -12.19 1.30 -3.45
C GLY A 185 -12.77 1.16 -2.04
N PHE A 186 -12.39 2.01 -1.10
CA PHE A 186 -12.89 2.01 0.27
C PHE A 186 -13.99 3.04 0.44
N GLY A 187 -15.26 2.60 0.34
CA GLY A 187 -16.46 3.41 0.54
C GLY A 187 -16.76 4.46 -0.54
N LYS A 188 -15.92 4.58 -1.56
CA LYS A 188 -16.06 5.53 -2.66
C LYS A 188 -16.92 4.97 -3.80
N THR A 189 -17.69 5.83 -4.46
CA THR A 189 -18.37 5.46 -5.70
C THR A 189 -17.35 5.19 -6.81
N LEU A 190 -17.85 4.71 -7.96
CA LEU A 190 -17.00 4.48 -9.11
C LEU A 190 -16.34 5.78 -9.59
N GLU A 191 -17.12 6.84 -9.71
CA GLU A 191 -16.71 8.18 -10.12
C GLU A 191 -15.70 8.75 -9.14
N GLN A 192 -16.00 8.72 -7.83
CA GLN A 192 -15.11 9.21 -6.78
C GLN A 192 -13.74 8.51 -6.77
N ASN A 193 -13.68 7.21 -7.09
CA ASN A 193 -12.39 6.53 -7.23
C ASN A 193 -11.53 7.14 -8.35
N PHE A 194 -12.14 7.51 -9.49
CA PHE A 194 -11.40 8.11 -10.59
C PHE A 194 -11.12 9.60 -10.37
N GLU A 195 -11.97 10.33 -9.64
CA GLU A 195 -11.69 11.69 -9.18
C GLU A 195 -10.44 11.71 -8.29
N VAL A 196 -10.36 10.82 -7.31
CA VAL A 196 -9.18 10.67 -6.44
C VAL A 196 -7.94 10.29 -7.24
N LEU A 197 -8.05 9.36 -8.20
CA LEU A 197 -6.93 8.99 -9.07
C LEU A 197 -6.46 10.19 -9.93
N ALA A 198 -7.39 10.89 -10.57
CA ALA A 198 -7.07 12.05 -11.39
C ALA A 198 -6.45 13.19 -10.57
N ALA A 199 -6.89 13.36 -9.33
CA ALA A 199 -6.42 14.38 -8.40
C ALA A 199 -5.25 13.93 -7.52
N SER A 200 -4.61 12.78 -7.77
CA SER A 200 -3.52 12.25 -6.92
C SER A 200 -2.40 13.29 -6.68
N GLY A 201 -2.08 14.12 -7.67
CA GLY A 201 -1.11 15.21 -7.53
C GLY A 201 -1.44 16.24 -6.44
N ARG A 202 -2.72 16.40 -6.04
CA ARG A 202 -3.10 17.30 -4.94
C ARG A 202 -2.60 16.81 -3.58
N PHE A 203 -2.52 15.48 -3.38
CA PHE A 203 -2.02 14.90 -2.14
C PHE A 203 -0.53 15.15 -1.91
N LEU A 204 0.22 15.44 -2.97
CA LEU A 204 1.65 15.82 -2.88
C LEU A 204 1.87 17.13 -2.11
N ALA A 205 0.84 17.97 -1.99
CA ALA A 205 0.89 19.20 -1.19
C ALA A 205 1.07 18.92 0.32
N SER A 206 0.76 17.70 0.79
CA SER A 206 1.08 17.26 2.16
C SER A 206 2.57 17.16 2.42
N GLY A 207 3.38 17.01 1.37
CA GLY A 207 4.79 16.66 1.49
C GLY A 207 5.05 15.19 1.81
N ARG A 208 4.03 14.33 1.88
CA ARG A 208 4.17 12.90 2.21
C ARG A 208 4.20 12.03 0.97
N PRO A 209 4.89 10.86 1.03
CA PRO A 209 4.78 9.85 -0.02
C PRO A 209 3.34 9.40 -0.19
N LEU A 210 2.89 9.28 -1.44
CA LEU A 210 1.57 8.80 -1.78
C LEU A 210 1.61 7.32 -2.15
N LEU A 211 0.82 6.52 -1.45
CA LEU A 211 0.56 5.13 -1.79
C LEU A 211 -0.68 5.02 -2.67
N ALA A 212 -0.61 4.21 -3.72
CA ALA A 212 -1.75 3.89 -4.58
C ALA A 212 -1.98 2.37 -4.62
N ALA A 213 -3.19 1.96 -4.24
CA ALA A 213 -3.62 0.56 -4.18
C ALA A 213 -4.86 0.33 -5.04
N LEU A 214 -4.70 0.31 -6.38
CA LEU A 214 -5.80 0.07 -7.32
C LEU A 214 -5.92 -1.39 -7.76
N SER A 215 -4.89 -2.20 -7.50
CA SER A 215 -4.74 -3.54 -8.07
C SER A 215 -5.94 -4.44 -7.82
N ARG A 216 -6.50 -4.97 -8.91
CA ARG A 216 -7.63 -5.90 -8.99
C ARG A 216 -8.94 -5.39 -8.38
N LYS A 217 -9.05 -4.08 -8.07
CA LYS A 217 -10.25 -3.50 -7.42
C LYS A 217 -11.48 -3.51 -8.34
N GLY A 218 -12.66 -3.55 -7.69
CA GLY A 218 -13.95 -3.64 -8.38
C GLY A 218 -14.23 -2.48 -9.32
N SER A 219 -13.75 -1.27 -9.01
CA SER A 219 -13.85 -0.09 -9.86
C SER A 219 -13.23 -0.32 -11.25
N LEU A 220 -12.04 -0.94 -11.32
CA LEU A 220 -11.40 -1.30 -12.58
C LEU A 220 -12.20 -2.37 -13.34
N GLY A 221 -12.73 -3.36 -12.61
CA GLY A 221 -13.56 -4.41 -13.18
C GLY A 221 -14.84 -3.91 -13.83
N ARG A 222 -15.44 -2.86 -13.27
CA ARG A 222 -16.68 -2.23 -13.83
C ARG A 222 -16.42 -1.64 -15.23
N PHE A 223 -15.30 -0.94 -15.44
CA PHE A 223 -14.96 -0.35 -16.74
C PHE A 223 -14.54 -1.38 -17.77
N THR A 224 -13.85 -2.44 -17.36
CA THR A 224 -13.35 -3.47 -18.28
C THR A 224 -14.32 -4.62 -18.53
N GLY A 225 -15.44 -4.66 -17.80
CA GLY A 225 -16.38 -5.78 -17.81
C GLY A 225 -15.84 -7.06 -17.16
N ARG A 226 -14.67 -7.01 -16.51
CA ARG A 226 -14.02 -8.17 -15.89
C ARG A 226 -14.55 -8.40 -14.48
N LYS A 227 -15.38 -9.42 -14.32
CA LYS A 227 -15.95 -9.80 -13.00
C LYS A 227 -14.91 -10.45 -12.11
N ASN A 228 -14.08 -11.38 -12.66
CA ASN A 228 -13.04 -12.06 -11.94
C ASN A 228 -11.85 -11.11 -11.66
N PRO A 229 -11.43 -10.92 -10.39
CA PRO A 229 -10.27 -10.08 -10.04
C PRO A 229 -8.96 -10.49 -10.73
N HIS A 230 -8.74 -11.78 -10.97
CA HIS A 230 -7.55 -12.30 -11.65
C HIS A 230 -7.45 -11.91 -13.13
N GLU A 231 -8.57 -11.53 -13.75
CA GLU A 231 -8.59 -11.04 -15.14
C GLU A 231 -8.33 -9.52 -15.26
N ARG A 232 -8.05 -8.84 -14.14
CA ARG A 232 -7.90 -7.38 -14.09
C ARG A 232 -6.44 -6.91 -14.12
N ALA A 233 -5.49 -7.78 -14.45
CA ALA A 233 -4.06 -7.44 -14.42
C ALA A 233 -3.74 -6.21 -15.29
N ALA A 234 -4.16 -6.22 -16.57
CA ALA A 234 -3.94 -5.08 -17.48
C ALA A 234 -4.53 -3.75 -16.96
N ALA A 235 -5.77 -3.79 -16.41
CA ALA A 235 -6.40 -2.61 -15.83
C ALA A 235 -5.68 -2.16 -14.53
N SER A 236 -5.18 -3.11 -13.75
CA SER A 236 -4.40 -2.84 -12.54
C SER A 236 -3.09 -2.11 -12.85
N VAL A 237 -2.36 -2.60 -13.87
CA VAL A 237 -1.14 -1.97 -14.36
C VAL A 237 -1.40 -0.56 -14.90
N ALA A 238 -2.45 -0.40 -15.73
CA ALA A 238 -2.83 0.92 -16.24
C ALA A 238 -3.14 1.90 -15.10
N GLY A 239 -3.90 1.47 -14.08
CA GLY A 239 -4.19 2.29 -12.90
C GLY A 239 -2.94 2.64 -12.09
N ALA A 240 -2.00 1.69 -11.94
CA ALA A 240 -0.72 1.92 -11.25
C ALA A 240 0.14 2.95 -12.00
N LEU A 241 0.25 2.84 -13.32
CA LEU A 241 0.99 3.81 -14.15
C LEU A 241 0.38 5.22 -14.06
N LEU A 242 -0.96 5.32 -14.18
CA LEU A 242 -1.64 6.61 -14.04
C LEU A 242 -1.40 7.24 -12.67
N ALA A 243 -1.39 6.44 -11.60
CA ALA A 243 -1.07 6.92 -10.27
C ALA A 243 0.41 7.38 -10.16
N ALA A 244 1.34 6.61 -10.72
CA ALA A 244 2.78 6.94 -10.73
C ALA A 244 3.06 8.25 -11.47
N GLU A 245 2.47 8.45 -12.66
CA GLU A 245 2.57 9.70 -13.43
C GLU A 245 2.04 10.91 -12.66
N ARG A 246 1.04 10.71 -11.79
CA ARG A 246 0.48 11.75 -10.91
C ARG A 246 1.17 11.86 -9.56
N GLY A 247 2.32 11.20 -9.40
CA GLY A 247 3.19 11.38 -8.25
C GLY A 247 3.05 10.35 -7.13
N ALA A 248 2.26 9.27 -7.31
CA ALA A 248 2.32 8.16 -6.38
C ALA A 248 3.72 7.53 -6.41
N ARG A 249 4.27 7.28 -5.22
CA ARG A 249 5.63 6.76 -5.05
C ARG A 249 5.67 5.37 -4.39
N ILE A 250 4.52 4.87 -3.94
CA ILE A 250 4.37 3.51 -3.40
C ILE A 250 3.20 2.87 -4.15
N LEU A 251 3.44 1.77 -4.86
CA LEU A 251 2.41 1.06 -5.62
C LEU A 251 2.15 -0.30 -4.99
N ARG A 252 0.98 -0.44 -4.35
CA ARG A 252 0.57 -1.68 -3.68
C ARG A 252 -0.20 -2.55 -4.66
N VAL A 253 0.41 -3.67 -5.08
CA VAL A 253 -0.06 -4.47 -6.23
C VAL A 253 0.00 -5.99 -5.99
N HIS A 254 -0.87 -6.73 -6.70
CA HIS A 254 -0.79 -8.20 -6.79
C HIS A 254 0.10 -8.64 -7.96
N ASP A 255 0.06 -7.90 -9.08
CA ASP A 255 0.70 -8.24 -10.35
C ASP A 255 2.05 -7.50 -10.44
N VAL A 256 3.02 -7.97 -9.61
CA VAL A 256 4.32 -7.29 -9.40
C VAL A 256 5.12 -7.20 -10.69
N ARG A 257 5.30 -8.32 -11.40
CA ARG A 257 6.12 -8.38 -12.63
C ARG A 257 5.58 -7.44 -13.70
N GLU A 258 4.28 -7.52 -13.97
CA GLU A 258 3.60 -6.70 -14.99
C GLU A 258 3.69 -5.20 -14.65
N THR A 259 3.62 -4.87 -13.35
CA THR A 259 3.78 -3.49 -12.88
C THR A 259 5.23 -3.03 -13.01
N SER A 260 6.20 -3.88 -12.68
CA SER A 260 7.63 -3.58 -12.80
C SER A 260 8.03 -3.34 -14.26
N ASP A 261 7.60 -4.22 -15.18
CA ASP A 261 7.84 -4.07 -16.61
C ASP A 261 7.25 -2.76 -17.15
N ALA A 262 6.03 -2.42 -16.72
CA ALA A 262 5.36 -1.18 -17.14
C ALA A 262 6.06 0.08 -16.59
N LEU A 263 6.55 0.06 -15.35
CA LEU A 263 7.34 1.16 -14.78
C LEU A 263 8.67 1.35 -15.50
N ALA A 264 9.33 0.26 -15.94
CA ALA A 264 10.53 0.36 -16.73
C ALA A 264 10.28 1.08 -18.07
N VAL A 265 9.14 0.80 -18.73
CA VAL A 265 8.72 1.52 -19.95
C VAL A 265 8.44 2.99 -19.67
N LEU A 266 7.72 3.29 -18.58
CA LEU A 266 7.43 4.69 -18.17
C LEU A 266 8.71 5.48 -17.92
N LYS A 267 9.68 4.89 -17.25
CA LYS A 267 11.00 5.49 -17.01
C LYS A 267 11.74 5.77 -18.31
N ALA A 268 11.78 4.81 -19.22
CA ALA A 268 12.42 4.98 -20.52
C ALA A 268 11.77 6.09 -21.35
N PHE A 269 10.44 6.20 -21.32
CA PHE A 269 9.68 7.29 -21.93
C PHE A 269 10.06 8.64 -21.34
N GLY A 270 10.05 8.81 -20.02
CA GLY A 270 10.42 10.07 -19.37
C GLY A 270 11.85 10.52 -19.69
N GLN A 271 12.80 9.59 -19.78
CA GLN A 271 14.17 9.90 -20.19
C GLN A 271 14.27 10.34 -21.65
N ALA A 272 13.43 9.83 -22.55
CA ALA A 272 13.38 10.24 -23.94
C ALA A 272 12.78 11.64 -24.09
N ASP A 273 11.73 11.96 -23.33
CA ASP A 273 11.04 13.25 -23.32
C ASP A 273 11.98 14.39 -22.88
N ILE A 274 12.74 14.18 -21.80
CA ILE A 274 13.78 15.13 -21.34
C ILE A 274 14.80 15.43 -22.45
N ARG A 275 15.23 14.41 -23.22
CA ARG A 275 16.20 14.58 -24.32
C ARG A 275 15.62 15.37 -25.50
N ILE A 276 14.34 15.21 -25.80
CA ILE A 276 13.63 15.96 -26.85
C ILE A 276 13.54 17.42 -26.44
N ASP A 277 13.11 17.72 -25.21
CA ASP A 277 13.01 19.07 -24.67
C ASP A 277 14.37 19.80 -24.65
N ALA A 278 15.45 19.09 -24.31
CA ALA A 278 16.79 19.65 -24.33
C ALA A 278 17.28 20.04 -25.74
N ARG A 279 16.85 19.31 -26.77
CA ARG A 279 17.18 19.59 -28.17
C ARG A 279 16.31 20.69 -28.78
N GLY A 280 15.06 20.84 -28.31
CA GLY A 280 14.12 21.84 -28.82
C GLY A 280 14.35 23.27 -28.30
N ARG A 281 15.22 23.44 -27.30
CA ARG A 281 15.63 24.75 -26.74
C ARG A 281 16.95 25.26 -27.28
N SER A 282 17.55 24.61 -28.26
CA SER A 282 18.72 25.04 -29.01
C SER A 282 18.29 25.56 -30.39
#